data_909ac2c29249894bdd6d1e9448adf240
#
_entry.id   909ac2c29249894bdd6d1e9448adf240
#
_cell.length_a   1.000
_cell.length_b   1.000
_cell.length_c   1.000
_cell.angle_alpha   90.00
_cell.angle_beta   90.00
_cell.angle_gamma   90.00
#
_symmetry.space_group_name_H-M   'P 1'
#
loop_
_entity.id
_entity.type
_entity.pdbx_description
1 polymer ?
#
loop_
_entity_poly.entity_id
_entity_poly.type
_entity_poly.pdbx_seq_one_letter_code
_entity_poly.pdbx_strand_id
1 'polypeptide(L)'
;DVYKRQILGRTGDTNVHGENVQKLDVFADEVIFKAMDHTGRLCCMASEEHPDVIAIPERFPRGKYVLLYDPLDGSSNIDVNVSIGTIFSIHRRVTTGDHGTIADCLQPGSRQLAAGYIVYGSSTMLVYTTGEAVYGFTLDPGIGEFLLSHPNIRMGTDATRTYSINESNYPRWKSGQQRYMDHLKAQGDLSSRYIGSLVADFHRTLLKGGIFMYPA
;
A
#
# COMPACT_ATOMS: atom_id res chain seq x y z
N ASP A 1 17.60 -3.23 22.36
CA ASP A 1 16.52 -2.62 21.56
C ASP A 1 15.31 -2.22 22.41
N VAL A 2 15.53 -1.20 23.26
CA VAL A 2 14.46 -0.65 24.12
C VAL A 2 13.37 0.02 23.27
N TYR A 3 13.73 0.63 22.13
CA TYR A 3 12.79 1.30 21.23
C TYR A 3 11.79 0.33 20.57
N LYS A 4 12.22 -0.85 20.15
CA LYS A 4 11.32 -1.86 19.53
C LYS A 4 10.22 -2.31 20.50
N ARG A 5 10.51 -2.41 21.80
CA ARG A 5 9.51 -2.80 22.81
C ARG A 5 8.43 -1.76 23.08
N GLN A 6 8.71 -0.48 22.76
CA GLN A 6 7.75 0.62 22.98
C GLN A 6 6.75 0.78 21.83
N ILE A 7 7.14 0.37 20.60
CA ILE A 7 6.33 0.49 19.40
C ILE A 7 5.74 -0.84 18.90
N LEU A 8 6.09 -1.97 19.53
CA LEU A 8 5.46 -3.26 19.27
C LEU A 8 4.21 -3.45 20.15
N GLY A 9 3.24 -4.20 19.62
CA GLY A 9 1.98 -4.54 20.29
C GLY A 9 0.84 -3.59 19.95
N ARG A 10 -0.35 -3.96 20.40
CA ARG A 10 -1.63 -3.31 20.09
C ARG A 10 -1.88 -2.10 20.98
N THR A 11 -2.60 -1.11 20.47
CA THR A 11 -3.06 0.05 21.25
C THR A 11 -4.26 -0.30 22.14
N GLY A 12 -5.06 -1.28 21.74
CA GLY A 12 -6.37 -1.60 22.32
C GLY A 12 -7.54 -1.03 21.54
N ASP A 13 -7.28 -0.22 20.50
CA ASP A 13 -8.27 0.37 19.62
C ASP A 13 -8.46 -0.49 18.36
N THR A 14 -9.52 -0.20 17.59
CA THR A 14 -9.78 -0.80 16.28
C THR A 14 -9.85 0.30 15.23
N ASN A 15 -9.30 0.04 14.03
CA ASN A 15 -9.37 0.97 12.89
C ASN A 15 -10.76 0.91 12.20
N VAL A 16 -10.91 1.68 11.13
CA VAL A 16 -12.18 1.77 10.36
C VAL A 16 -12.59 0.44 9.72
N HIS A 17 -11.66 -0.50 9.54
CA HIS A 17 -11.90 -1.85 9.03
C HIS A 17 -12.17 -2.88 10.12
N GLY A 18 -12.15 -2.46 11.42
CA GLY A 18 -12.37 -3.35 12.56
C GLY A 18 -11.15 -4.18 12.94
N GLU A 19 -9.97 -3.82 12.44
CA GLU A 19 -8.69 -4.44 12.79
C GLU A 19 -8.11 -3.82 14.06
N ASN A 20 -7.33 -4.60 14.81
CA ASN A 20 -6.64 -4.07 16.00
C ASN A 20 -5.48 -3.20 15.56
N VAL A 21 -5.48 -1.94 15.98
CA VAL A 21 -4.42 -0.97 15.67
C VAL A 21 -3.14 -1.34 16.40
N GLN A 22 -2.04 -1.42 15.66
CA GLN A 22 -0.72 -1.60 16.23
C GLN A 22 -0.10 -0.24 16.57
N LYS A 23 0.75 -0.20 17.57
CA LYS A 23 1.46 1.04 17.95
C LYS A 23 2.35 1.56 16.81
N LEU A 24 2.85 0.67 15.98
CA LEU A 24 3.68 1.03 14.85
C LEU A 24 2.87 1.71 13.73
N ASP A 25 1.60 1.34 13.55
CA ASP A 25 0.69 2.00 12.60
C ASP A 25 0.52 3.47 12.99
N VAL A 26 0.18 3.74 14.24
CA VAL A 26 0.04 5.10 14.78
C VAL A 26 1.32 5.91 14.60
N PHE A 27 2.47 5.31 14.90
CA PHE A 27 3.75 5.97 14.73
C PHE A 27 4.04 6.29 13.26
N ALA A 28 3.80 5.35 12.35
CA ALA A 28 4.03 5.54 10.93
C ALA A 28 3.09 6.60 10.34
N ASP A 29 1.82 6.59 10.74
CA ASP A 29 0.83 7.59 10.33
C ASP A 29 1.25 8.99 10.79
N GLU A 30 1.64 9.15 12.07
CA GLU A 30 2.15 10.44 12.57
C GLU A 30 3.39 10.93 11.82
N VAL A 31 4.32 10.05 11.47
CA VAL A 31 5.52 10.39 10.71
C VAL A 31 5.16 10.91 9.33
N ILE A 32 4.28 10.21 8.61
CA ILE A 32 3.82 10.63 7.28
C ILE A 32 3.08 11.97 7.38
N PHE A 33 2.14 12.09 8.32
CA PHE A 33 1.40 13.33 8.53
C PHE A 33 2.35 14.52 8.75
N LYS A 34 3.26 14.41 9.72
CA LYS A 34 4.21 15.48 10.06
C LYS A 34 5.20 15.81 8.94
N ALA A 35 5.55 14.83 8.11
CA ALA A 35 6.41 15.06 6.95
C ALA A 35 5.70 15.84 5.83
N MET A 36 4.36 15.75 5.76
CA MET A 36 3.58 16.21 4.61
C MET A 36 2.73 17.45 4.89
N ASP A 37 2.31 17.69 6.14
CA ASP A 37 1.33 18.74 6.52
C ASP A 37 1.81 20.18 6.21
N HIS A 38 3.11 20.42 6.26
CA HIS A 38 3.74 21.74 6.10
C HIS A 38 4.32 22.01 4.71
N THR A 39 4.24 21.06 3.80
CA THR A 39 4.90 21.16 2.47
C THR A 39 4.28 22.19 1.53
N GLY A 40 3.06 22.65 1.79
CA GLY A 40 2.30 23.54 0.91
C GLY A 40 1.83 22.89 -0.38
N ARG A 41 1.95 21.55 -0.51
CA ARG A 41 1.56 20.82 -1.73
C ARG A 41 0.20 20.20 -1.63
N LEU A 42 -0.24 19.81 -0.43
CA LEU A 42 -1.48 19.09 -0.18
C LEU A 42 -2.61 20.02 0.22
N CYS A 43 -3.84 19.70 -0.22
CA CYS A 43 -5.06 20.30 0.28
C CYS A 43 -5.71 19.50 1.40
N CYS A 44 -5.52 18.19 1.39
CA CYS A 44 -5.92 17.25 2.43
C CYS A 44 -5.15 15.92 2.26
N MET A 45 -5.29 15.07 3.26
CA MET A 45 -4.83 13.67 3.23
C MET A 45 -5.97 12.75 3.66
N ALA A 46 -5.87 11.46 3.34
CA ALA A 46 -6.66 10.41 3.95
C ALA A 46 -5.77 9.20 4.22
N SER A 47 -5.91 8.64 5.39
CA SER A 47 -5.18 7.48 5.89
C SER A 47 -6.15 6.36 6.24
N GLU A 48 -5.70 5.11 6.15
CA GLU A 48 -6.48 3.97 6.63
C GLU A 48 -6.77 4.07 8.14
N GLU A 49 -5.87 4.69 8.89
CA GLU A 49 -5.98 4.82 10.35
C GLU A 49 -6.98 5.91 10.79
N HIS A 50 -7.51 6.72 9.87
CA HIS A 50 -8.42 7.80 10.17
C HIS A 50 -9.78 7.63 9.47
N PRO A 51 -10.90 7.75 10.19
CA PRO A 51 -12.24 7.64 9.60
C PRO A 51 -12.60 8.82 8.70
N ASP A 52 -11.96 9.97 8.93
CA ASP A 52 -12.27 11.23 8.27
C ASP A 52 -11.08 11.74 7.45
N VAL A 53 -11.38 12.66 6.53
CA VAL A 53 -10.36 13.38 5.77
C VAL A 53 -9.50 14.21 6.71
N ILE A 54 -8.19 14.08 6.60
CA ILE A 54 -7.20 14.79 7.39
C ILE A 54 -6.96 16.16 6.76
N ALA A 55 -7.41 17.21 7.44
CA ALA A 55 -7.20 18.59 7.01
C ALA A 55 -5.75 19.04 7.22
N ILE A 56 -5.22 19.85 6.30
CA ILE A 56 -3.97 20.55 6.52
C ILE A 56 -4.18 21.64 7.57
N PRO A 57 -3.34 21.70 8.62
CA PRO A 57 -3.46 22.72 9.67
C PRO A 57 -3.47 24.13 9.11
N GLU A 58 -4.28 25.03 9.69
CA GLU A 58 -4.48 26.40 9.19
C GLU A 58 -3.20 27.22 9.09
N ARG A 59 -2.24 26.95 9.97
CA ARG A 59 -0.93 27.61 9.98
C ARG A 59 -0.03 27.30 8.78
N PHE A 60 -0.39 26.28 7.99
CA PHE A 60 0.40 25.87 6.84
C PHE A 60 -0.31 26.17 5.51
N PRO A 61 0.46 26.51 4.46
CA PRO A 61 -0.12 26.73 3.14
C PRO A 61 -0.71 25.43 2.58
N ARG A 62 -1.81 25.56 1.85
CA ARG A 62 -2.48 24.45 1.18
C ARG A 62 -2.17 24.44 -0.30
N GLY A 63 -2.03 23.25 -0.85
CA GLY A 63 -1.71 23.03 -2.26
C GLY A 63 -2.88 22.44 -3.03
N LYS A 64 -2.55 21.82 -4.16
CA LYS A 64 -3.49 21.32 -5.16
C LYS A 64 -3.49 19.80 -5.30
N TYR A 65 -2.89 19.08 -4.36
CA TYR A 65 -2.82 17.62 -4.39
C TYR A 65 -3.49 17.02 -3.15
N VAL A 66 -3.91 15.78 -3.28
CA VAL A 66 -4.41 14.91 -2.22
C VAL A 66 -3.45 13.75 -2.09
N LEU A 67 -3.11 13.39 -0.87
CA LEU A 67 -2.37 12.17 -0.55
C LEU A 67 -3.33 11.18 0.12
N LEU A 68 -3.48 10.01 -0.47
CA LEU A 68 -4.15 8.86 0.14
C LEU A 68 -3.07 7.84 0.49
N TYR A 69 -3.11 7.28 1.69
CA TYR A 69 -2.09 6.33 2.10
C TYR A 69 -2.59 5.32 3.15
N ASP A 70 -1.96 4.18 3.12
CA ASP A 70 -1.94 3.19 4.17
C ASP A 70 -0.54 3.24 4.78
N PRO A 71 -0.39 3.63 6.04
CA PRO A 71 0.92 3.78 6.65
C PRO A 71 1.68 2.47 6.77
N LEU A 72 0.98 1.36 7.10
CA LEU A 72 1.61 0.03 7.21
C LEU A 72 0.67 -1.11 6.77
N ASP A 73 0.49 -1.29 5.46
CA ASP A 73 -0.19 -2.46 4.90
C ASP A 73 0.37 -3.76 5.46
N GLY A 74 -0.54 -4.61 5.91
CA GLY A 74 -0.19 -5.90 6.51
C GLY A 74 0.25 -5.80 7.97
N SER A 75 -0.19 -4.80 8.72
CA SER A 75 0.19 -4.54 10.12
C SER A 75 -0.02 -5.73 11.05
N SER A 76 -0.99 -6.61 10.77
CA SER A 76 -1.19 -7.88 11.49
C SER A 76 0.03 -8.82 11.43
N ASN A 77 0.95 -8.59 10.51
CA ASN A 77 2.17 -9.36 10.34
C ASN A 77 3.40 -8.80 11.09
N ILE A 78 3.27 -7.67 11.75
CA ILE A 78 4.38 -6.99 12.44
C ILE A 78 5.01 -7.91 13.49
N ASP A 79 4.18 -8.51 14.35
CA ASP A 79 4.63 -9.32 15.47
C ASP A 79 5.29 -10.66 15.04
N VAL A 80 5.02 -11.11 13.82
CA VAL A 80 5.57 -12.36 13.26
C VAL A 80 6.65 -12.12 12.21
N ASN A 81 7.05 -10.86 12.01
CA ASN A 81 8.15 -10.45 11.15
C ASN A 81 7.99 -10.86 9.67
N VAL A 82 6.75 -10.89 9.18
CA VAL A 82 6.45 -10.98 7.74
C VAL A 82 6.55 -9.59 7.12
N SER A 83 6.92 -9.50 5.84
CA SER A 83 7.07 -8.23 5.15
C SER A 83 5.77 -7.43 5.17
N ILE A 84 5.88 -6.17 5.51
CA ILE A 84 4.84 -5.15 5.51
C ILE A 84 5.24 -4.00 4.60
N GLY A 85 4.39 -3.00 4.41
CA GLY A 85 4.78 -1.86 3.59
C GLY A 85 3.88 -0.65 3.77
N THR A 86 4.27 0.44 3.14
CA THR A 86 3.48 1.67 3.03
C THR A 86 2.93 1.76 1.63
N ILE A 87 1.65 2.07 1.46
CA ILE A 87 1.02 2.28 0.15
C ILE A 87 0.58 3.74 0.05
N PHE A 88 0.74 4.34 -1.12
CA PHE A 88 0.30 5.72 -1.33
C PHE A 88 -0.21 5.97 -2.74
N SER A 89 -1.10 6.95 -2.87
CA SER A 89 -1.48 7.53 -4.14
C SER A 89 -1.68 9.04 -4.05
N ILE A 90 -1.43 9.73 -5.15
CA ILE A 90 -1.53 11.17 -5.27
C ILE A 90 -2.55 11.51 -6.33
N HIS A 91 -3.53 12.34 -5.97
CA HIS A 91 -4.54 12.87 -6.87
C HIS A 91 -4.45 14.39 -6.96
N ARG A 92 -5.01 14.95 -8.02
CA ARG A 92 -5.22 16.39 -8.10
C ARG A 92 -6.51 16.76 -7.38
N ARG A 93 -6.48 17.85 -6.64
CA ARG A 93 -7.68 18.48 -6.08
C ARG A 93 -8.70 18.79 -7.18
N VAL A 94 -9.97 18.50 -6.94
CA VAL A 94 -11.09 18.77 -7.88
C VAL A 94 -12.08 19.78 -7.34
N THR A 95 -12.07 20.07 -6.03
CA THR A 95 -12.94 21.06 -5.40
C THR A 95 -12.30 22.45 -5.39
N THR A 96 -13.15 23.46 -5.25
CA THR A 96 -12.77 24.86 -4.99
C THR A 96 -12.91 25.17 -3.50
N GLY A 97 -12.26 26.25 -3.01
CA GLY A 97 -12.32 26.66 -1.61
C GLY A 97 -10.99 26.46 -0.88
N ASP A 98 -10.96 26.75 0.43
CA ASP A 98 -9.71 26.76 1.18
C ASP A 98 -9.26 25.35 1.60
N HIS A 99 -10.19 24.44 1.90
CA HIS A 99 -9.90 23.10 2.39
C HIS A 99 -10.17 22.04 1.33
N GLY A 100 -9.40 20.95 1.35
CA GLY A 100 -9.74 19.71 0.65
C GLY A 100 -10.93 19.01 1.34
N THR A 101 -11.67 18.23 0.57
CA THR A 101 -12.89 17.55 1.01
C THR A 101 -12.85 16.07 0.65
N ILE A 102 -13.83 15.31 1.12
CA ILE A 102 -13.99 13.89 0.76
C ILE A 102 -14.12 13.69 -0.77
N ALA A 103 -14.71 14.65 -1.49
CA ALA A 103 -14.79 14.58 -2.95
C ALA A 103 -13.43 14.64 -3.65
N ASP A 104 -12.43 15.26 -3.00
CA ASP A 104 -11.06 15.28 -3.49
C ASP A 104 -10.35 13.93 -3.29
N CYS A 105 -10.77 13.15 -2.29
CA CYS A 105 -10.26 11.82 -2.01
C CYS A 105 -10.95 10.75 -2.88
N LEU A 106 -12.27 10.81 -3.02
CA LEU A 106 -13.07 9.83 -3.75
C LEU A 106 -13.08 10.09 -5.26
N GLN A 107 -11.95 9.84 -5.91
CA GLN A 107 -11.78 9.98 -7.35
C GLN A 107 -11.56 8.62 -8.02
N PRO A 108 -11.93 8.48 -9.30
CA PRO A 108 -11.56 7.28 -10.07
C PRO A 108 -10.04 7.04 -10.05
N GLY A 109 -9.60 5.78 -9.87
CA GLY A 109 -8.19 5.42 -9.88
C GLY A 109 -7.45 5.82 -11.16
N SER A 110 -8.17 5.93 -12.29
CA SER A 110 -7.62 6.43 -13.57
C SER A 110 -7.19 7.91 -13.54
N ARG A 111 -7.54 8.64 -12.47
CA ARG A 111 -7.12 10.05 -12.25
C ARG A 111 -5.93 10.19 -11.31
N GLN A 112 -5.36 9.10 -10.86
CA GLN A 112 -4.11 9.14 -10.09
C GLN A 112 -3.00 9.80 -10.90
N LEU A 113 -2.29 10.73 -10.28
CA LEU A 113 -1.09 11.37 -10.85
C LEU A 113 0.17 10.57 -10.55
N ALA A 114 0.20 9.94 -9.39
CA ALA A 114 1.23 9.02 -9.00
C ALA A 114 0.65 8.00 -8.01
N ALA A 115 1.22 6.81 -8.03
CA ALA A 115 0.93 5.77 -7.06
C ALA A 115 2.20 4.97 -6.80
N GLY A 116 2.32 4.43 -5.60
CA GLY A 116 3.48 3.63 -5.24
C GLY A 116 3.34 2.97 -3.88
N TYR A 117 4.37 2.25 -3.54
CA TYR A 117 4.49 1.60 -2.25
C TYR A 117 5.96 1.46 -1.84
N ILE A 118 6.16 1.30 -0.56
CA ILE A 118 7.44 0.87 0.02
C ILE A 118 7.20 -0.51 0.64
N VAL A 119 8.03 -1.49 0.30
CA VAL A 119 8.01 -2.80 0.94
C VAL A 119 9.20 -2.92 1.89
N TYR A 120 8.91 -3.28 3.14
CA TYR A 120 9.90 -3.52 4.20
C TYR A 120 10.15 -5.02 4.31
N GLY A 121 10.98 -5.54 3.41
CA GLY A 121 11.33 -6.96 3.31
C GLY A 121 12.80 -7.24 3.60
N SER A 122 13.38 -8.22 2.92
CA SER A 122 14.82 -8.53 2.99
C SER A 122 15.70 -7.36 2.55
N SER A 123 15.19 -6.48 1.72
CA SER A 123 15.66 -5.13 1.48
C SER A 123 14.45 -4.18 1.47
N THR A 124 14.67 -2.91 1.82
CA THR A 124 13.63 -1.90 1.69
C THR A 124 13.59 -1.39 0.26
N MET A 125 12.45 -1.51 -0.39
CA MET A 125 12.27 -1.07 -1.78
C MET A 125 11.11 -0.08 -1.89
N LEU A 126 11.35 1.04 -2.58
CA LEU A 126 10.34 1.98 -3.04
C LEU A 126 10.01 1.67 -4.50
N VAL A 127 8.74 1.45 -4.80
CA VAL A 127 8.24 1.28 -6.17
C VAL A 127 7.17 2.31 -6.44
N TYR A 128 7.30 3.08 -7.50
CA TYR A 128 6.29 4.07 -7.87
C TYR A 128 6.15 4.28 -9.38
N THR A 129 5.04 4.87 -9.75
CA THR A 129 4.75 5.31 -11.12
C THR A 129 4.12 6.70 -11.12
N THR A 130 4.37 7.43 -12.20
CA THR A 130 3.67 8.68 -12.55
C THR A 130 2.80 8.50 -13.81
N GLY A 131 2.51 7.25 -14.19
CA GLY A 131 1.65 6.89 -15.33
C GLY A 131 2.40 6.45 -16.60
N GLU A 132 3.69 6.76 -16.75
CA GLU A 132 4.47 6.41 -17.95
C GLU A 132 5.23 5.10 -17.78
N ALA A 133 5.90 4.93 -16.66
CA ALA A 133 6.68 3.75 -16.32
C ALA A 133 6.64 3.47 -14.82
N VAL A 134 6.99 2.25 -14.44
CA VAL A 134 7.13 1.85 -13.04
C VAL A 134 8.60 1.73 -12.71
N TYR A 135 9.03 2.42 -11.66
CA TYR A 135 10.42 2.47 -11.21
C TYR A 135 10.55 1.83 -9.83
N GLY A 136 11.61 1.05 -9.63
CA GLY A 136 11.95 0.45 -8.35
C GLY A 136 13.30 0.93 -7.86
N PHE A 137 13.35 1.33 -6.60
CA PHE A 137 14.53 1.82 -5.91
C PHE A 137 14.78 0.95 -4.70
N THR A 138 16.03 0.65 -4.42
CA THR A 138 16.44 -0.08 -3.23
C THR A 138 17.16 0.86 -2.28
N LEU A 139 16.78 0.83 -1.01
CA LEU A 139 17.45 1.61 0.03
C LEU A 139 18.84 1.03 0.27
N ASP A 140 19.86 1.87 0.13
CA ASP A 140 21.20 1.58 0.63
C ASP A 140 21.30 2.08 2.09
N PRO A 141 21.34 1.18 3.07
CA PRO A 141 21.38 1.57 4.48
C PRO A 141 22.71 2.21 4.88
N GLY A 142 23.78 2.04 4.09
CA GLY A 142 25.08 2.63 4.37
C GLY A 142 25.12 4.13 4.17
N ILE A 143 24.34 4.63 3.19
CA ILE A 143 24.27 6.06 2.87
C ILE A 143 22.87 6.65 3.15
N GLY A 144 21.87 5.82 3.45
CA GLY A 144 20.50 6.25 3.74
C GLY A 144 19.70 6.72 2.51
N GLU A 145 20.09 6.32 1.30
CA GLU A 145 19.48 6.80 0.06
C GLU A 145 18.85 5.66 -0.75
N PHE A 146 17.77 5.99 -1.46
CA PHE A 146 17.13 5.08 -2.40
C PHE A 146 17.81 5.15 -3.78
N LEU A 147 18.45 4.07 -4.19
CA LEU A 147 19.13 3.96 -5.48
C LEU A 147 18.24 3.26 -6.50
N LEU A 148 18.17 3.80 -7.73
CA LEU A 148 17.42 3.20 -8.83
C LEU A 148 17.99 1.81 -9.15
N SER A 149 17.25 0.76 -8.80
CA SER A 149 17.65 -0.64 -9.01
C SER A 149 16.87 -1.32 -10.14
N HIS A 150 15.65 -0.84 -10.41
CA HIS A 150 14.75 -1.41 -11.41
C HIS A 150 14.14 -0.31 -12.29
N PRO A 151 14.82 0.08 -13.37
CA PRO A 151 14.24 1.03 -14.33
C PRO A 151 13.17 0.32 -15.18
N ASN A 152 11.98 0.93 -15.30
CA ASN A 152 10.92 0.46 -16.19
C ASN A 152 10.46 -0.98 -15.91
N ILE A 153 10.00 -1.25 -14.68
CA ILE A 153 9.40 -2.54 -14.30
C ILE A 153 8.19 -2.80 -15.18
N ARG A 154 8.14 -3.99 -15.76
CA ARG A 154 6.98 -4.49 -16.53
C ARG A 154 6.70 -5.93 -16.12
N MET A 155 5.42 -6.27 -15.97
CA MET A 155 5.03 -7.66 -15.85
C MET A 155 5.44 -8.41 -17.12
N GLY A 156 6.25 -9.46 -16.96
CA GLY A 156 6.70 -10.28 -18.09
C GLY A 156 5.52 -11.05 -18.72
N THR A 157 5.57 -11.19 -20.05
CA THR A 157 4.65 -12.06 -20.79
C THR A 157 4.93 -13.55 -20.55
N ASP A 158 6.18 -13.88 -20.23
CA ASP A 158 6.63 -15.24 -19.82
C ASP A 158 6.39 -15.45 -18.31
N ALA A 159 5.24 -14.98 -17.87
CA ALA A 159 4.85 -14.99 -16.47
C ALA A 159 5.10 -16.36 -15.84
N THR A 160 5.83 -16.33 -14.73
CA THR A 160 5.83 -17.50 -13.85
C THR A 160 4.40 -17.90 -13.60
N ARG A 161 4.06 -19.14 -13.87
CA ARG A 161 2.71 -19.70 -13.68
C ARG A 161 2.39 -19.75 -12.20
N THR A 162 2.11 -18.57 -11.63
CA THR A 162 1.80 -18.42 -10.21
C THR A 162 0.51 -17.64 -10.01
N TYR A 163 -0.20 -18.01 -8.96
CA TYR A 163 -1.31 -17.23 -8.44
C TYR A 163 -1.13 -16.95 -6.94
N SER A 164 -1.64 -15.82 -6.50
CA SER A 164 -1.65 -15.41 -5.09
C SER A 164 -3.08 -15.06 -4.70
N ILE A 165 -3.64 -15.80 -3.75
CA ILE A 165 -5.01 -15.64 -3.25
C ILE A 165 -5.15 -16.36 -1.91
N ASN A 166 -5.95 -15.82 -0.99
CA ASN A 166 -6.31 -16.52 0.23
C ASN A 166 -7.37 -17.61 -0.04
N GLU A 167 -6.93 -18.84 -0.29
CA GLU A 167 -7.82 -19.95 -0.58
C GLU A 167 -8.71 -20.37 0.60
N SER A 168 -8.42 -19.96 1.82
CA SER A 168 -9.29 -20.23 2.98
C SER A 168 -10.68 -19.59 2.82
N ASN A 169 -10.78 -18.57 1.96
CA ASN A 169 -12.03 -17.88 1.65
C ASN A 169 -12.83 -18.58 0.53
N TYR A 170 -12.32 -19.66 -0.10
CA TYR A 170 -12.98 -20.36 -1.19
C TYR A 170 -14.47 -20.65 -0.94
N PRO A 171 -14.92 -21.15 0.24
CA PRO A 171 -16.33 -21.41 0.49
C PRO A 171 -17.23 -20.17 0.44
N ARG A 172 -16.66 -18.99 0.62
CA ARG A 172 -17.38 -17.70 0.63
C ARG A 172 -17.43 -17.03 -0.73
N TRP A 173 -16.64 -17.50 -1.70
CA TRP A 173 -16.55 -16.90 -3.01
C TRP A 173 -17.81 -17.18 -3.85
N LYS A 174 -18.11 -16.24 -4.73
CA LYS A 174 -19.16 -16.42 -5.73
C LYS A 174 -18.79 -17.58 -6.67
N SER A 175 -19.78 -18.26 -7.21
CA SER A 175 -19.58 -19.44 -8.09
C SER A 175 -18.65 -19.18 -9.29
N GLY A 176 -18.62 -17.95 -9.82
CA GLY A 176 -17.69 -17.58 -10.90
C GLY A 176 -16.23 -17.57 -10.44
N GLN A 177 -15.96 -17.08 -9.24
CA GLN A 177 -14.62 -17.06 -8.65
C GLN A 177 -14.14 -18.47 -8.32
N GLN A 178 -15.01 -19.32 -7.75
CA GLN A 178 -14.71 -20.73 -7.48
C GLN A 178 -14.36 -21.47 -8.77
N ARG A 179 -15.21 -21.37 -9.82
CA ARG A 179 -14.93 -21.99 -11.13
C ARG A 179 -13.63 -21.52 -11.75
N TYR A 180 -13.29 -20.25 -11.61
CA TYR A 180 -12.02 -19.73 -12.11
C TYR A 180 -10.83 -20.34 -11.37
N MET A 181 -10.90 -20.45 -10.05
CA MET A 181 -9.85 -21.12 -9.26
C MET A 181 -9.72 -22.60 -9.59
N ASP A 182 -10.84 -23.31 -9.73
CA ASP A 182 -10.82 -24.72 -10.12
C ASP A 182 -10.19 -24.90 -11.51
N HIS A 183 -10.49 -23.98 -12.44
CA HIS A 183 -9.85 -23.96 -13.76
C HIS A 183 -8.35 -23.76 -13.67
N LEU A 184 -7.88 -22.79 -12.86
CA LEU A 184 -6.45 -22.56 -12.65
C LEU A 184 -5.75 -23.80 -12.07
N LYS A 185 -6.35 -24.43 -11.07
CA LYS A 185 -5.82 -25.65 -10.44
C LYS A 185 -5.79 -26.84 -11.38
N ALA A 186 -6.81 -26.97 -12.23
CA ALA A 186 -6.90 -28.07 -13.21
C ALA A 186 -5.81 -28.01 -14.29
N GLN A 187 -5.17 -26.86 -14.52
CA GLN A 187 -4.04 -26.74 -15.44
C GLN A 187 -2.80 -27.50 -14.97
N GLY A 188 -2.66 -27.74 -13.66
CA GLY A 188 -1.63 -28.61 -13.08
C GLY A 188 -0.21 -28.07 -13.07
N ASP A 189 0.04 -26.89 -13.64
CA ASP A 189 1.36 -26.28 -13.80
C ASP A 189 1.49 -24.93 -13.10
N LEU A 190 0.48 -24.53 -12.33
CA LEU A 190 0.47 -23.31 -11.54
C LEU A 190 0.93 -23.56 -10.10
N SER A 191 1.69 -22.62 -9.54
CA SER A 191 2.11 -22.65 -8.14
C SER A 191 1.42 -21.55 -7.35
N SER A 192 0.86 -21.90 -6.19
CA SER A 192 0.36 -20.89 -5.23
C SER A 192 1.51 -20.17 -4.55
N ARG A 193 1.39 -18.87 -4.43
CA ARG A 193 2.38 -17.98 -3.75
C ARG A 193 1.63 -16.88 -3.01
N TYR A 194 1.00 -17.22 -1.90
CA TYR A 194 0.29 -16.28 -1.05
C TYR A 194 1.09 -16.02 0.24
N ILE A 195 1.46 -14.76 0.48
CA ILE A 195 2.26 -14.31 1.62
C ILE A 195 1.35 -13.85 2.75
N GLY A 196 0.21 -13.25 2.41
CA GLY A 196 -0.72 -12.68 3.37
C GLY A 196 -0.40 -11.22 3.75
N SER A 197 0.37 -10.54 2.93
CA SER A 197 0.62 -9.11 2.94
C SER A 197 0.39 -8.58 1.53
N LEU A 198 -0.55 -7.66 1.36
CA LEU A 198 -0.95 -7.14 0.04
C LEU A 198 0.25 -6.58 -0.71
N VAL A 199 1.04 -5.74 -0.04
CA VAL A 199 2.22 -5.10 -0.65
C VAL A 199 3.25 -6.14 -1.10
N ALA A 200 3.49 -7.19 -0.32
CA ALA A 200 4.47 -8.23 -0.65
C ALA A 200 3.98 -9.16 -1.77
N ASP A 201 2.72 -9.56 -1.74
CA ASP A 201 2.08 -10.37 -2.78
C ASP A 201 2.02 -9.62 -4.12
N PHE A 202 1.66 -8.33 -4.07
CA PHE A 202 1.62 -7.45 -5.23
C PHE A 202 3.03 -7.23 -5.80
N HIS A 203 4.01 -6.91 -4.95
CA HIS A 203 5.40 -6.68 -5.36
C HIS A 203 5.98 -7.90 -6.08
N ARG A 204 5.77 -9.08 -5.51
CA ARG A 204 6.21 -10.32 -6.15
C ARG A 204 5.54 -10.52 -7.52
N THR A 205 4.24 -10.30 -7.60
CA THR A 205 3.49 -10.45 -8.85
C THR A 205 3.93 -9.43 -9.89
N LEU A 206 4.18 -8.19 -9.50
CA LEU A 206 4.69 -7.14 -10.39
C LEU A 206 6.05 -7.52 -11.00
N LEU A 207 6.97 -8.07 -10.20
CA LEU A 207 8.33 -8.40 -10.66
C LEU A 207 8.42 -9.73 -11.41
N LYS A 208 7.61 -10.73 -11.03
CA LYS A 208 7.71 -12.10 -11.55
C LYS A 208 6.58 -12.50 -12.48
N GLY A 209 5.56 -11.67 -12.60
CA GLY A 209 4.34 -12.04 -13.26
C GLY A 209 3.46 -12.98 -12.43
N GLY A 210 2.36 -13.43 -13.02
CA GLY A 210 1.34 -14.22 -12.35
C GLY A 210 0.07 -13.41 -12.13
N ILE A 211 -0.80 -13.90 -11.25
CA ILE A 211 -2.04 -13.21 -10.88
C ILE A 211 -2.15 -13.08 -9.36
N PHE A 212 -2.44 -11.88 -8.90
CA PHE A 212 -2.85 -11.60 -7.52
C PHE A 212 -4.35 -11.32 -7.50
N MET A 213 -5.07 -11.98 -6.60
CA MET A 213 -6.52 -11.87 -6.49
C MET A 213 -6.93 -11.64 -5.03
N TYR A 214 -7.82 -10.68 -4.83
CA TYR A 214 -8.42 -10.35 -3.54
C TYR A 214 -9.94 -10.26 -3.71
N PRO A 215 -10.64 -11.40 -3.91
CA PRO A 215 -12.09 -11.41 -4.11
C PRO A 215 -12.81 -11.05 -2.82
N ALA A 216 -13.81 -10.15 -2.95
CA ALA A 216 -14.73 -9.76 -1.88
C ALA A 216 -15.82 -10.84 -1.65
#